data_2699c318277101057d958a0a93746962
#
_entry.id   2699c318277101057d958a0a93746962
#
_cell.length_a   1.000
_cell.length_b   1.000
_cell.length_c   1.000
_cell.angle_alpha   90.00
_cell.angle_beta   90.00
_cell.angle_gamma   90.00
#
_symmetry.space_group_name_H-M   'P 1'
#
loop_
_entity.id
_entity.type
_entity.pdbx_description
1 polymer ?
#
loop_
_entity_poly.entity_id
_entity_poly.type
_entity_poly.pdbx_seq_one_letter_code
_entity_poly.pdbx_strand_id
1 'polypeptide(L)'
;MADHMTADIMKSWRGVAFEEVCWQHITQILKALEIGGVKSTFSAWAVKGNDGHTGVQIDLLISRADNVVNLCEMKFASTPYTIEKDEADKLQIRIESLKETLTAKQTVHLTMVTTYGVAYGKHSGIVQKQVTMDDLFV
;
A
#
# COMPACT_ATOMS: atom_id res chain seq x y z
N MET A 1 -14.93 8.10 30.77
CA MET A 1 -15.43 7.00 29.97
C MET A 1 -14.43 6.59 28.92
N ALA A 2 -14.67 5.49 28.32
CA ALA A 2 -13.73 4.80 27.43
C ALA A 2 -13.63 5.41 26.03
N ASP A 3 -13.91 6.70 25.83
CA ASP A 3 -14.02 7.29 24.51
C ASP A 3 -12.72 7.26 23.72
N HIS A 4 -11.59 7.48 24.37
CA HIS A 4 -10.29 7.44 23.70
C HIS A 4 -9.95 6.03 23.22
N MET A 5 -10.12 5.03 24.09
CA MET A 5 -9.88 3.64 23.72
C MET A 5 -10.83 3.20 22.61
N THR A 6 -12.10 3.61 22.71
CA THR A 6 -13.11 3.29 21.71
C THR A 6 -12.74 3.90 20.35
N ALA A 7 -12.27 5.16 20.32
CA ALA A 7 -11.88 5.83 19.09
C ALA A 7 -10.68 5.13 18.43
N ASP A 8 -9.67 4.74 19.23
CA ASP A 8 -8.49 4.03 18.72
C ASP A 8 -8.85 2.64 18.20
N ILE A 9 -9.72 1.92 18.89
CA ILE A 9 -10.22 0.62 18.46
C ILE A 9 -10.97 0.77 17.15
N MET A 10 -11.84 1.76 17.03
CA MET A 10 -12.61 2.02 15.82
C MET A 10 -11.70 2.36 14.64
N LYS A 11 -10.66 3.15 14.86
CA LYS A 11 -9.69 3.50 13.83
C LYS A 11 -8.95 2.26 13.34
N SER A 12 -8.52 1.40 14.25
CA SER A 12 -7.86 0.13 13.95
C SER A 12 -8.78 -0.78 13.14
N TRP A 13 -10.04 -0.88 13.55
CA TRP A 13 -11.05 -1.67 12.86
C TRP A 13 -11.29 -1.18 11.44
N ARG A 14 -11.38 0.14 11.25
CA ARG A 14 -11.57 0.74 9.93
C ARG A 14 -10.39 0.44 9.02
N GLY A 15 -9.17 0.47 9.55
CA GLY A 15 -7.98 0.10 8.79
C GLY A 15 -8.01 -1.34 8.33
N VAL A 16 -8.32 -2.28 9.23
CA VAL A 16 -8.44 -3.70 8.91
C VAL A 16 -9.58 -3.94 7.92
N ALA A 17 -10.72 -3.30 8.13
CA ALA A 17 -11.86 -3.43 7.22
C ALA A 17 -11.53 -2.90 5.82
N PHE A 18 -10.80 -1.80 5.74
CA PHE A 18 -10.38 -1.24 4.46
C PHE A 18 -9.44 -2.17 3.71
N GLU A 19 -8.48 -2.76 4.41
CA GLU A 19 -7.59 -3.75 3.80
C GLU A 19 -8.39 -4.92 3.23
N GLU A 20 -9.37 -5.41 3.96
CA GLU A 20 -10.24 -6.49 3.51
C GLU A 20 -11.02 -6.10 2.25
N VAL A 21 -11.57 -4.88 2.25
CA VAL A 21 -12.26 -4.35 1.07
C VAL A 21 -11.32 -4.31 -0.13
N CYS A 22 -10.09 -3.86 0.05
CA CYS A 22 -9.10 -3.82 -1.03
C CYS A 22 -8.84 -5.22 -1.58
N TRP A 23 -8.64 -6.21 -0.72
CA TRP A 23 -8.42 -7.60 -1.15
C TRP A 23 -9.62 -8.16 -1.91
N GLN A 24 -10.84 -7.82 -1.51
CA GLN A 24 -12.05 -8.25 -2.20
C GLN A 24 -12.26 -7.53 -3.54
N HIS A 25 -11.55 -6.42 -3.77
CA HIS A 25 -11.69 -5.60 -4.96
C HIS A 25 -10.42 -5.51 -5.80
N ILE A 26 -9.64 -6.59 -5.81
CA ILE A 26 -8.39 -6.62 -6.59
C ILE A 26 -8.64 -6.36 -8.07
N THR A 27 -9.72 -6.89 -8.64
CA THR A 27 -10.06 -6.66 -10.04
C THR A 27 -10.20 -5.16 -10.34
N GLN A 28 -10.83 -4.42 -9.44
CA GLN A 28 -11.00 -2.98 -9.59
C GLN A 28 -9.68 -2.24 -9.42
N ILE A 29 -8.80 -2.71 -8.54
CA ILE A 29 -7.46 -2.15 -8.39
C ILE A 29 -6.67 -2.32 -9.69
N LEU A 30 -6.70 -3.49 -10.29
CA LEU A 30 -6.04 -3.75 -11.58
C LEU A 30 -6.60 -2.85 -12.68
N LYS A 31 -7.90 -2.65 -12.71
CA LYS A 31 -8.55 -1.77 -13.67
C LYS A 31 -8.12 -0.32 -13.47
N ALA A 32 -8.10 0.16 -12.23
CA ALA A 32 -7.66 1.52 -11.92
C ALA A 32 -6.21 1.77 -12.31
N LEU A 33 -5.36 0.75 -12.17
CA LEU A 33 -3.96 0.81 -12.57
C LEU A 33 -3.76 0.56 -14.07
N GLU A 34 -4.83 0.27 -14.80
CA GLU A 34 -4.80 -0.02 -16.23
C GLU A 34 -3.96 -1.25 -16.59
N ILE A 35 -3.99 -2.26 -15.73
CA ILE A 35 -3.22 -3.48 -15.90
C ILE A 35 -4.09 -4.73 -15.93
N GLY A 36 -5.40 -4.58 -16.19
CA GLY A 36 -6.33 -5.72 -16.20
C GLY A 36 -5.97 -6.79 -17.24
N GLY A 37 -5.26 -6.41 -18.31
CA GLY A 37 -4.82 -7.36 -19.33
C GLY A 37 -3.44 -7.97 -19.07
N VAL A 38 -2.77 -7.59 -17.98
CA VAL A 38 -1.44 -8.10 -17.64
C VAL A 38 -1.58 -9.23 -16.64
N LYS A 39 -0.99 -10.37 -16.94
CA LYS A 39 -0.98 -11.51 -16.02
C LYS A 39 -0.25 -11.12 -14.73
N SER A 40 -0.89 -11.33 -13.59
CA SER A 40 -0.38 -10.90 -12.30
C SER A 40 -0.65 -11.93 -11.22
N THR A 41 0.21 -11.94 -10.22
CA THR A 41 0.00 -12.70 -8.99
C THR A 41 -0.06 -11.74 -7.80
N PHE A 42 -0.77 -12.13 -6.76
CA PHE A 42 -1.04 -11.29 -5.60
C PHE A 42 -0.57 -11.99 -4.34
N SER A 43 0.09 -11.25 -3.47
CA SER A 43 0.55 -11.79 -2.19
C SER A 43 0.70 -10.69 -1.16
N ALA A 44 0.67 -11.07 0.10
CA ALA A 44 1.16 -10.23 1.19
C ALA A 44 2.60 -10.66 1.50
N TRP A 45 3.40 -9.75 2.02
CA TRP A 45 4.80 -10.04 2.28
C TRP A 45 5.20 -9.46 3.62
N ALA A 46 5.93 -10.25 4.39
CA ALA A 46 6.42 -9.80 5.68
C ALA A 46 7.78 -10.43 5.97
N VAL A 47 8.67 -9.64 6.53
CA VAL A 47 9.96 -10.09 7.05
C VAL A 47 10.00 -9.73 8.51
N LYS A 48 10.26 -10.71 9.37
CA LYS A 48 10.40 -10.48 10.79
C LYS A 48 11.61 -9.61 11.07
N GLY A 49 11.46 -8.66 11.99
CA GLY A 49 12.60 -7.99 12.57
C GLY A 49 13.43 -8.98 13.39
N ASN A 50 14.74 -8.83 13.34
CA ASN A 50 15.66 -9.55 14.21
C ASN A 50 16.67 -8.54 14.75
N ASP A 51 17.70 -9.00 15.46
CA ASP A 51 18.61 -8.13 16.20
C ASP A 51 19.07 -6.91 15.39
N GLY A 52 18.60 -5.73 15.79
CA GLY A 52 18.95 -4.47 15.15
C GLY A 52 18.22 -4.15 13.85
N HIS A 53 17.33 -5.03 13.39
CA HIS A 53 16.55 -4.80 12.16
C HIS A 53 15.07 -4.71 12.45
N THR A 54 14.44 -3.69 11.86
CA THR A 54 12.97 -3.53 11.94
C THR A 54 12.30 -4.53 11.00
N GLY A 55 11.20 -5.10 11.45
CA GLY A 55 10.37 -5.94 10.59
C GLY A 55 9.73 -5.10 9.48
N VAL A 56 9.50 -5.74 8.33
CA VAL A 56 8.88 -5.10 7.17
C VAL A 56 7.63 -5.87 6.82
N GLN A 57 6.53 -5.15 6.63
CA GLN A 57 5.26 -5.72 6.20
C GLN A 57 4.73 -4.95 5.01
N ILE A 58 4.31 -5.69 3.98
CA ILE A 58 3.70 -5.14 2.78
C ILE A 58 2.29 -5.70 2.67
N ASP A 59 1.29 -4.82 2.58
CA ASP A 59 -0.12 -5.20 2.61
C ASP A 59 -0.52 -5.99 1.37
N LEU A 60 -0.02 -5.61 0.21
CA LEU A 60 -0.32 -6.27 -1.05
C LEU A 60 0.82 -6.05 -2.03
N LEU A 61 1.29 -7.15 -2.62
CA LEU A 61 2.20 -7.13 -3.76
C LEU A 61 1.48 -7.61 -4.99
N ILE A 62 1.60 -6.87 -6.08
CA ILE A 62 1.13 -7.30 -7.40
C ILE A 62 2.36 -7.54 -8.26
N SER A 63 2.67 -8.81 -8.49
CA SER A 63 3.80 -9.20 -9.35
C SER A 63 3.29 -9.41 -10.77
N ARG A 64 3.76 -8.61 -11.69
CA ARG A 64 3.24 -8.53 -13.06
C ARG A 64 4.16 -9.22 -14.04
N ALA A 65 3.59 -9.79 -15.08
CA ALA A 65 4.35 -10.46 -16.14
C ALA A 65 5.21 -9.47 -16.96
N ASP A 66 4.94 -8.16 -16.88
CA ASP A 66 5.70 -7.13 -17.57
C ASP A 66 6.89 -6.59 -16.75
N ASN A 67 7.34 -7.34 -15.74
CA ASN A 67 8.48 -7.00 -14.90
C ASN A 67 8.27 -5.77 -14.01
N VAL A 68 7.03 -5.44 -13.70
CA VAL A 68 6.69 -4.41 -12.71
C VAL A 68 6.11 -5.10 -11.48
N VAL A 69 6.51 -4.63 -10.31
CA VAL A 69 5.94 -5.06 -9.04
C VAL A 69 5.30 -3.84 -8.38
N ASN A 70 3.99 -3.88 -8.18
CA ASN A 70 3.30 -2.84 -7.44
C ASN A 70 3.36 -3.18 -5.95
N LEU A 71 4.05 -2.34 -5.19
CA LEU A 71 4.06 -2.40 -3.74
C LEU A 71 2.90 -1.54 -3.27
N CYS A 72 1.83 -2.18 -2.83
CA CYS A 72 0.60 -1.49 -2.47
C CYS A 72 0.51 -1.28 -0.97
N GLU A 73 0.36 -0.02 -0.57
CA GLU A 73 0.08 0.38 0.81
C GLU A 73 -1.37 0.83 0.90
N MET A 74 -2.09 0.31 1.86
CA MET A 74 -3.51 0.59 2.05
C MET A 74 -3.69 1.47 3.27
N LYS A 75 -4.28 2.66 3.09
CA LYS A 75 -4.48 3.61 4.16
C LYS A 75 -5.92 4.13 4.17
N PHE A 76 -6.62 3.86 5.26
CA PHE A 76 -7.93 4.46 5.51
C PHE A 76 -7.74 5.81 6.20
N ALA A 77 -8.34 6.85 5.63
CA ALA A 77 -8.28 8.19 6.19
C ALA A 77 -9.59 8.93 5.91
N SER A 78 -9.93 9.90 6.76
CA SER A 78 -11.14 10.71 6.58
C SER A 78 -10.91 11.93 5.70
N THR A 79 -9.66 12.17 5.30
CA THR A 79 -9.24 13.27 4.41
C THR A 79 -8.17 12.72 3.48
N PRO A 80 -7.75 13.48 2.45
CA PRO A 80 -6.59 13.06 1.66
C PRO A 80 -5.40 12.73 2.57
N TYR A 81 -4.73 11.65 2.27
CA TYR A 81 -3.70 11.10 3.14
C TYR A 81 -2.39 11.85 2.98
N THR A 82 -1.84 12.36 4.08
CA THR A 82 -0.56 13.05 4.08
C THR A 82 0.56 12.10 4.49
N ILE A 83 1.58 11.99 3.64
CA ILE A 83 2.77 11.20 3.97
C ILE A 83 3.76 12.09 4.70
N GLU A 84 3.97 11.80 5.98
CA GLU A 84 4.96 12.50 6.78
C GLU A 84 6.36 11.89 6.57
N LYS A 85 7.38 12.58 7.04
CA LYS A 85 8.77 12.15 6.84
C LYS A 85 9.03 10.74 7.38
N ASP A 86 8.56 10.44 8.58
CA ASP A 86 8.79 9.12 9.19
C ASP A 86 8.18 8.00 8.36
N GLU A 87 7.00 8.23 7.81
CA GLU A 87 6.34 7.26 6.96
C GLU A 87 7.06 7.13 5.62
N ALA A 88 7.48 8.25 5.04
CA ALA A 88 8.26 8.22 3.80
C ALA A 88 9.52 7.39 3.97
N ASP A 89 10.19 7.53 5.09
CA ASP A 89 11.39 6.74 5.41
C ASP A 89 11.06 5.24 5.52
N LYS A 90 9.96 4.91 6.18
CA LYS A 90 9.51 3.52 6.30
C LYS A 90 9.14 2.92 4.95
N LEU A 91 8.46 3.69 4.12
CA LEU A 91 8.10 3.25 2.77
C LEU A 91 9.34 3.01 1.93
N GLN A 92 10.34 3.87 2.04
CA GLN A 92 11.61 3.70 1.34
C GLN A 92 12.32 2.42 1.78
N ILE A 93 12.31 2.11 3.07
CA ILE A 93 12.88 0.87 3.60
C ILE A 93 12.16 -0.34 3.02
N ARG A 94 10.83 -0.29 2.93
CA ARG A 94 10.04 -1.37 2.33
C ARG A 94 10.40 -1.59 0.87
N ILE A 95 10.53 -0.50 0.11
CA ILE A 95 10.92 -0.57 -1.30
C ILE A 95 12.29 -1.22 -1.44
N GLU A 96 13.25 -0.78 -0.66
CA GLU A 96 14.62 -1.31 -0.72
C GLU A 96 14.68 -2.78 -0.31
N SER A 97 13.96 -3.15 0.75
CA SER A 97 13.90 -4.54 1.20
C SER A 97 13.28 -5.44 0.14
N LEU A 98 12.24 -4.96 -0.53
CA LEU A 98 11.62 -5.71 -1.61
C LEU A 98 12.57 -5.86 -2.79
N LYS A 99 13.26 -4.79 -3.18
CA LYS A 99 14.22 -4.82 -4.30
C LYS A 99 15.29 -5.87 -4.11
N GLU A 100 15.71 -6.13 -2.89
CA GLU A 100 16.71 -7.16 -2.59
C GLU A 100 16.25 -8.56 -2.98
N THR A 101 14.96 -8.80 -3.04
CA THR A 101 14.38 -10.09 -3.41
C THR A 101 14.07 -10.22 -4.90
N LEU A 102 14.20 -9.13 -5.64
CA LEU A 102 13.80 -9.07 -7.06
C LEU A 102 15.02 -9.16 -7.97
N THR A 103 14.75 -9.45 -9.26
CA THR A 103 15.80 -9.42 -10.28
C THR A 103 16.06 -7.99 -10.72
N ALA A 104 17.22 -7.75 -11.36
CA ALA A 104 17.57 -6.42 -11.88
C ALA A 104 16.61 -5.92 -12.94
N LYS A 105 15.85 -6.82 -13.58
CA LYS A 105 14.87 -6.46 -14.63
C LYS A 105 13.55 -5.98 -14.08
N GLN A 106 13.27 -6.23 -12.80
CA GLN A 106 12.00 -5.86 -12.20
C GLN A 106 12.05 -4.46 -11.60
N THR A 107 10.99 -3.71 -11.80
CA THR A 107 10.84 -2.34 -11.29
C THR A 107 9.75 -2.32 -10.23
N VAL A 108 9.99 -1.63 -9.13
CA VAL A 108 9.00 -1.46 -8.06
C VAL A 108 8.26 -0.14 -8.24
N HIS A 109 6.94 -0.19 -8.26
CA HIS A 109 6.07 0.98 -8.23
C HIS A 109 5.36 1.06 -6.89
N LEU A 110 5.69 2.07 -6.09
CA LEU A 110 4.94 2.33 -4.87
C LEU A 110 3.54 2.80 -5.24
N THR A 111 2.54 2.06 -4.78
CA THR A 111 1.14 2.27 -5.11
C THR A 111 0.36 2.49 -3.82
N MET A 112 -0.27 3.65 -3.67
CA MET A 112 -1.09 3.93 -2.50
C MET A 112 -2.55 3.68 -2.83
N VAL A 113 -3.20 2.84 -2.02
CA VAL A 113 -4.64 2.61 -2.08
C VAL A 113 -5.24 3.30 -0.86
N THR A 114 -5.96 4.37 -1.08
CA THR A 114 -6.45 5.23 0.00
C THR A 114 -7.93 5.55 -0.19
N THR A 115 -8.54 6.08 0.87
CA THR A 115 -9.94 6.52 0.78
C THR A 115 -10.10 7.70 -0.18
N TYR A 116 -9.27 8.74 -0.05
CA TYR A 116 -9.46 10.03 -0.72
C TYR A 116 -8.21 10.50 -1.48
N GLY A 117 -7.27 9.62 -1.78
CA GLY A 117 -6.03 9.99 -2.45
C GLY A 117 -4.96 10.45 -1.49
N VAL A 118 -3.79 10.76 -2.05
CA VAL A 118 -2.63 11.26 -1.30
C VAL A 118 -2.53 12.76 -1.51
N ALA A 119 -2.43 13.49 -0.41
CA ALA A 119 -2.29 14.94 -0.46
C ALA A 119 -0.93 15.30 -1.08
N TYR A 120 -0.92 16.28 -1.96
CA TYR A 120 0.32 16.82 -2.52
C TYR A 120 1.14 17.44 -1.38
N GLY A 121 2.40 17.13 -1.33
CA GLY A 121 3.27 17.65 -0.29
C GLY A 121 4.73 17.26 -0.49
N LYS A 122 5.52 17.54 0.52
CA LYS A 122 6.98 17.38 0.47
C LYS A 122 7.42 15.94 0.20
N HIS A 123 6.65 14.97 0.68
CA HIS A 123 7.01 13.55 0.59
C HIS A 123 6.09 12.75 -0.35
N SER A 124 5.14 13.40 -1.01
CA SER A 124 4.19 12.71 -1.87
C SER A 124 4.80 12.20 -3.17
N GLY A 125 5.94 12.74 -3.56
CA GLY A 125 6.62 12.35 -4.81
C GLY A 125 7.13 10.91 -4.83
N ILE A 126 7.21 10.24 -3.69
CA ILE A 126 7.59 8.83 -3.61
C ILE A 126 6.49 7.92 -4.19
N VAL A 127 5.25 8.39 -4.21
CA VAL A 127 4.11 7.62 -4.71
C VAL A 127 4.05 7.69 -6.23
N GLN A 128 4.10 6.54 -6.88
CA GLN A 128 4.09 6.46 -8.34
C GLN A 128 2.70 6.21 -8.91
N LYS A 129 1.85 5.51 -8.16
CA LYS A 129 0.48 5.19 -8.56
C LYS A 129 -0.46 5.34 -7.38
N GLN A 130 -1.69 5.71 -7.67
CA GLN A 130 -2.74 5.87 -6.66
C GLN A 130 -4.02 5.20 -7.12
N VAL A 131 -4.69 4.56 -6.15
CA VAL A 131 -6.04 4.03 -6.31
C VAL A 131 -6.85 4.56 -5.14
N THR A 132 -8.05 5.06 -5.40
CA THR A 132 -8.92 5.57 -4.34
C THR A 132 -10.11 4.65 -4.12
N MET A 133 -10.82 4.85 -3.01
CA MET A 133 -12.01 4.07 -2.72
C MET A 133 -13.06 4.16 -3.84
N ASP A 134 -13.18 5.31 -4.49
CA ASP A 134 -14.10 5.47 -5.61
C ASP A 134 -13.79 4.50 -6.75
N ASP A 135 -12.52 4.22 -6.98
CA ASP A 135 -12.10 3.26 -8.01
C ASP A 135 -12.52 1.83 -7.69
N LEU A 136 -12.67 1.51 -6.40
CA LEU A 136 -13.01 0.15 -5.98
C LEU A 136 -14.48 -0.20 -6.24
N PHE A 137 -15.33 0.80 -6.40
CA PHE A 137 -16.78 0.61 -6.55
C PHE A 137 -17.32 1.03 -7.91
N VAL A 138 -16.47 1.04 -8.90
CA VAL A 138 -16.85 1.36 -10.28
C VAL A 138 -17.20 0.10 -11.07
#